data_9b488e0f0916f1257309259e5e9a659b
#
_entry.id   9b488e0f0916f1257309259e5e9a659b
#
_cell.length_a   1.000
_cell.length_b   1.000
_cell.length_c   1.000
_cell.angle_alpha   90.00
_cell.angle_beta   90.00
_cell.angle_gamma   90.00
#
_symmetry.space_group_name_H-M   'P 1'
#
loop_
_entity.id
_entity.type
_entity.pdbx_description
1 polymer ?
#
loop_
_entity_poly.entity_id
_entity_poly.type
_entity_poly.pdbx_seq_one_letter_code
_entity_poly.pdbx_strand_id
1 'polypeptide(L)'
;MSDATQDPPVEDQRFFRDDWYGEEITGRHYTRCEFHEVDLSEAVTRNSTFTDCVFGNVRFNASRHTDSAFTGCAFKRCNFFDAEFTGCKLVGATFSECELRPLRVTGGDWSFAGLAGADLRSAAFHGVRMREADLTGANCADAVFADVDLSGAMLHAVKLSCADLRGSDLSALDPVNAELAAAIVSPEQAAVLVTSLGLRVRA
;
A
#
# COMPACT_ATOMS: atom_id res chain seq x y z
N MET A 1 -26.07 -27.89 2.71
CA MET A 1 -25.57 -26.65 2.06
C MET A 1 -26.07 -25.52 2.93
N SER A 2 -25.23 -25.03 3.86
CA SER A 2 -25.55 -23.93 4.75
C SER A 2 -25.48 -22.66 3.93
N ASP A 3 -26.62 -22.03 3.75
CA ASP A 3 -26.72 -20.66 3.24
C ASP A 3 -26.04 -19.77 4.29
N ALA A 4 -24.82 -19.34 4.00
CA ALA A 4 -24.13 -18.37 4.83
C ALA A 4 -24.92 -17.06 4.65
N THR A 5 -25.80 -16.76 5.60
CA THR A 5 -26.45 -15.47 5.73
C THR A 5 -25.34 -14.41 5.79
N GLN A 6 -25.03 -13.80 4.64
CA GLN A 6 -24.17 -12.62 4.61
C GLN A 6 -24.87 -11.53 5.44
N ASP A 7 -24.17 -11.02 6.44
CA ASP A 7 -24.65 -9.86 7.17
C ASP A 7 -24.97 -8.71 6.21
N PRO A 8 -26.04 -7.95 6.43
CA PRO A 8 -26.39 -6.85 5.54
C PRO A 8 -25.23 -5.83 5.45
N PRO A 9 -25.03 -5.21 4.28
CA PRO A 9 -24.03 -4.17 4.13
C PRO A 9 -24.30 -3.00 5.08
N VAL A 10 -23.24 -2.44 5.62
CA VAL A 10 -23.27 -1.27 6.50
C VAL A 10 -22.97 -0.04 5.67
N GLU A 11 -23.87 0.92 5.65
CA GLU A 11 -23.72 2.14 4.85
C GLU A 11 -23.89 3.40 5.69
N ASP A 12 -23.11 4.45 5.34
CA ASP A 12 -23.20 5.80 5.88
C ASP A 12 -23.15 5.86 7.42
N GLN A 13 -22.50 4.89 8.07
CA GLN A 13 -22.37 4.84 9.52
C GLN A 13 -21.07 5.45 10.02
N ARG A 14 -21.11 5.96 11.26
CA ARG A 14 -19.94 6.46 11.96
C ARG A 14 -19.63 5.59 13.18
N PHE A 15 -18.41 5.13 13.26
CA PHE A 15 -17.81 4.43 14.38
C PHE A 15 -16.86 5.39 15.07
N PHE A 16 -16.99 5.60 16.39
CA PHE A 16 -16.19 6.56 17.12
C PHE A 16 -15.70 6.00 18.44
N ARG A 17 -14.38 5.82 18.57
CA ARG A 17 -13.72 5.24 19.74
C ARG A 17 -14.14 3.81 20.05
N ASP A 18 -14.63 3.10 19.06
CA ASP A 18 -14.98 1.71 19.20
C ASP A 18 -13.72 0.87 19.39
N ASP A 19 -13.80 -0.10 20.28
CA ASP A 19 -12.72 -1.05 20.52
C ASP A 19 -12.97 -2.32 19.69
N TRP A 20 -12.20 -2.47 18.63
CA TRP A 20 -12.19 -3.66 17.75
C TRP A 20 -10.84 -4.37 17.82
N TYR A 21 -10.16 -4.25 18.96
CA TYR A 21 -8.87 -4.93 19.19
C TYR A 21 -9.01 -6.45 19.03
N GLY A 22 -8.20 -7.02 18.15
CA GLY A 22 -8.20 -8.46 17.88
C GLY A 22 -9.47 -9.02 17.23
N GLU A 23 -10.40 -8.18 16.80
CA GLU A 23 -11.66 -8.63 16.18
C GLU A 23 -11.43 -9.33 14.83
N GLU A 24 -12.23 -10.36 14.56
CA GLU A 24 -12.28 -11.05 13.27
C GLU A 24 -13.44 -10.50 12.42
N ILE A 25 -13.11 -9.76 11.37
CA ILE A 25 -14.05 -9.14 10.44
C ILE A 25 -14.05 -9.93 9.14
N THR A 26 -14.99 -10.85 8.96
CA THR A 26 -15.05 -11.74 7.80
C THR A 26 -16.31 -11.53 6.98
N GLY A 27 -16.12 -11.32 5.66
CA GLY A 27 -17.25 -11.17 4.72
C GLY A 27 -18.13 -9.95 4.97
N ARG A 28 -17.62 -8.93 5.66
CA ARG A 28 -18.36 -7.70 5.97
C ARG A 28 -18.21 -6.67 4.86
N HIS A 29 -19.26 -5.87 4.67
CA HIS A 29 -19.28 -4.83 3.64
C HIS A 29 -19.64 -3.49 4.26
N TYR A 30 -18.71 -2.52 4.12
CA TYR A 30 -18.88 -1.16 4.61
C TYR A 30 -18.76 -0.20 3.42
N THR A 31 -19.73 0.71 3.26
CA THR A 31 -19.74 1.70 2.19
C THR A 31 -19.97 3.08 2.78
N ARG A 32 -19.13 4.04 2.42
CA ARG A 32 -19.16 5.44 2.88
C ARG A 32 -19.23 5.59 4.40
N CYS A 33 -18.62 4.64 5.12
CA CYS A 33 -18.55 4.68 6.58
C CYS A 33 -17.36 5.51 7.06
N GLU A 34 -17.50 6.08 8.26
CA GLU A 34 -16.44 6.82 8.91
C GLU A 34 -15.99 6.09 10.18
N PHE A 35 -14.68 5.85 10.29
CA PHE A 35 -14.05 5.24 11.45
C PHE A 35 -13.11 6.26 12.09
N HIS A 36 -13.42 6.73 13.29
CA HIS A 36 -12.63 7.74 13.98
C HIS A 36 -12.14 7.23 15.35
N GLU A 37 -10.84 7.29 15.57
CA GLU A 37 -10.21 6.86 16.83
C GLU A 37 -10.56 5.38 17.20
N VAL A 38 -10.91 4.56 16.20
CA VAL A 38 -11.21 3.13 16.40
C VAL A 38 -9.91 2.37 16.61
N ASP A 39 -9.92 1.40 17.52
CA ASP A 39 -8.81 0.48 17.72
C ASP A 39 -9.00 -0.80 16.90
N LEU A 40 -8.27 -0.94 15.81
CA LEU A 40 -8.18 -2.13 14.97
C LEU A 40 -6.82 -2.85 15.14
N SER A 41 -6.13 -2.60 16.26
CA SER A 41 -4.86 -3.28 16.53
C SER A 41 -5.10 -4.79 16.64
N GLU A 42 -4.23 -5.58 16.01
CA GLU A 42 -4.31 -7.04 15.92
C GLU A 42 -5.59 -7.58 15.25
N ALA A 43 -6.48 -6.71 14.77
CA ALA A 43 -7.70 -7.14 14.08
C ALA A 43 -7.36 -7.89 12.78
N VAL A 44 -8.22 -8.84 12.42
CA VAL A 44 -8.07 -9.64 11.21
C VAL A 44 -9.27 -9.41 10.30
N THR A 45 -9.01 -8.94 9.07
CA THR A 45 -10.07 -8.89 8.05
C THR A 45 -9.87 -9.98 7.01
N ARG A 46 -10.96 -10.66 6.62
CA ARG A 46 -10.96 -11.65 5.52
C ARG A 46 -12.15 -11.43 4.62
N ASN A 47 -11.91 -11.38 3.30
CA ASN A 47 -12.97 -11.24 2.29
C ASN A 47 -13.96 -10.10 2.59
N SER A 48 -13.47 -9.03 3.25
CA SER A 48 -14.28 -7.89 3.65
C SER A 48 -14.02 -6.70 2.73
N THR A 49 -15.04 -5.84 2.54
CA THR A 49 -14.90 -4.68 1.67
C THR A 49 -15.22 -3.39 2.40
N PHE A 50 -14.38 -2.43 2.19
CA PHE A 50 -14.54 -1.05 2.62
C PHE A 50 -14.47 -0.18 1.37
N THR A 51 -15.59 0.42 1.00
CA THR A 51 -15.69 1.26 -0.21
C THR A 51 -15.98 2.70 0.19
N ASP A 52 -15.14 3.62 -0.31
CA ASP A 52 -15.26 5.07 -0.06
C ASP A 52 -15.35 5.42 1.44
N CYS A 53 -14.68 4.63 2.29
CA CYS A 53 -14.68 4.84 3.73
C CYS A 53 -13.56 5.79 4.16
N VAL A 54 -13.77 6.46 5.30
CA VAL A 54 -12.78 7.35 5.91
C VAL A 54 -12.32 6.76 7.24
N PHE A 55 -11.00 6.62 7.39
CA PHE A 55 -10.34 6.20 8.62
C PHE A 55 -9.53 7.36 9.19
N GLY A 56 -9.92 7.89 10.32
CA GLY A 56 -9.26 9.01 10.99
C GLY A 56 -8.70 8.63 12.36
N ASN A 57 -7.39 8.76 12.56
CA ASN A 57 -6.71 8.41 13.81
C ASN A 57 -6.95 6.94 14.25
N VAL A 58 -7.10 6.02 13.30
CA VAL A 58 -7.36 4.60 13.57
C VAL A 58 -6.05 3.88 13.80
N ARG A 59 -6.04 2.96 14.76
CA ARG A 59 -4.90 2.08 15.03
C ARG A 59 -5.07 0.75 14.28
N PHE A 60 -4.17 0.46 13.36
CA PHE A 60 -4.06 -0.80 12.61
C PHE A 60 -2.81 -1.59 13.03
N ASN A 61 -2.28 -1.34 14.22
CA ASN A 61 -1.03 -1.94 14.68
C ASN A 61 -1.14 -3.47 14.67
N ALA A 62 -0.19 -4.14 14.02
CA ALA A 62 -0.16 -5.60 13.88
C ALA A 62 -1.44 -6.24 13.29
N SER A 63 -2.30 -5.45 12.64
CA SER A 63 -3.51 -5.97 11.98
C SER A 63 -3.15 -6.80 10.75
N ARG A 64 -4.02 -7.76 10.41
CA ARG A 64 -3.84 -8.64 9.25
C ARG A 64 -5.05 -8.59 8.35
N HIS A 65 -4.80 -8.27 7.08
CA HIS A 65 -5.83 -8.14 6.07
C HIS A 65 -5.58 -9.13 4.93
N THR A 66 -6.55 -10.03 4.69
CA THR A 66 -6.43 -11.04 3.64
C THR A 66 -7.62 -10.96 2.70
N ASP A 67 -7.34 -10.94 1.38
CA ASP A 67 -8.34 -10.92 0.30
C ASP A 67 -9.46 -9.89 0.51
N SER A 68 -9.11 -8.79 1.16
CA SER A 68 -10.03 -7.71 1.52
C SER A 68 -9.80 -6.49 0.62
N ALA A 69 -10.81 -5.61 0.52
CA ALA A 69 -10.72 -4.43 -0.31
C ALA A 69 -10.96 -3.16 0.51
N PHE A 70 -10.15 -2.14 0.26
CA PHE A 70 -10.25 -0.78 0.81
C PHE A 70 -10.23 0.22 -0.35
N THR A 71 -11.21 0.10 -1.24
CA THR A 71 -11.27 0.86 -2.49
C THR A 71 -11.76 2.28 -2.25
N GLY A 72 -11.03 3.25 -2.76
CA GLY A 72 -11.37 4.68 -2.61
C GLY A 72 -11.31 5.18 -1.16
N CYS A 73 -10.72 4.41 -0.25
CA CYS A 73 -10.67 4.77 1.17
C CYS A 73 -9.64 5.86 1.46
N ALA A 74 -9.95 6.72 2.43
CA ALA A 74 -9.04 7.74 2.92
C ALA A 74 -8.55 7.42 4.34
N PHE A 75 -7.24 7.21 4.47
CA PHE A 75 -6.57 7.00 5.75
C PHE A 75 -5.88 8.30 6.18
N LYS A 76 -6.26 8.85 7.34
CA LYS A 76 -5.75 10.11 7.87
C LYS A 76 -5.21 9.89 9.28
N ARG A 77 -3.92 10.14 9.49
CA ARG A 77 -3.23 9.95 10.77
C ARG A 77 -3.46 8.57 11.41
N CYS A 78 -3.52 7.54 10.54
CA CYS A 78 -3.64 6.15 10.98
C CYS A 78 -2.26 5.55 11.27
N ASN A 79 -2.23 4.56 12.16
CA ASN A 79 -1.01 3.85 12.49
C ASN A 79 -1.10 2.40 11.97
N PHE A 80 -0.21 2.06 11.03
CA PHE A 80 -0.08 0.74 10.42
C PHE A 80 1.20 0.01 10.84
N PHE A 81 1.72 0.34 12.03
CA PHE A 81 2.92 -0.33 12.52
C PHE A 81 2.73 -1.86 12.53
N ASP A 82 3.60 -2.58 11.82
CA ASP A 82 3.58 -4.04 11.69
C ASP A 82 2.29 -4.61 11.07
N ALA A 83 1.54 -3.80 10.31
CA ALA A 83 0.36 -4.26 9.59
C ALA A 83 0.74 -5.10 8.35
N GLU A 84 -0.10 -6.08 8.03
CA GLU A 84 0.09 -6.99 6.91
C GLU A 84 -1.13 -7.00 5.99
N PHE A 85 -0.89 -6.88 4.67
CA PHE A 85 -1.91 -6.98 3.62
C PHE A 85 -1.54 -8.11 2.65
N THR A 86 -2.40 -9.10 2.51
CA THR A 86 -2.20 -10.23 1.59
C THR A 86 -3.37 -10.32 0.60
N GLY A 87 -3.09 -10.21 -0.70
CA GLY A 87 -4.11 -10.27 -1.75
C GLY A 87 -5.12 -9.13 -1.74
N CYS A 88 -4.84 -8.05 -1.00
CA CYS A 88 -5.80 -6.97 -0.78
C CYS A 88 -5.84 -5.95 -1.91
N LYS A 89 -7.01 -5.31 -2.10
CA LYS A 89 -7.22 -4.23 -3.07
C LYS A 89 -7.32 -2.89 -2.33
N LEU A 90 -6.38 -2.00 -2.61
CA LEU A 90 -6.36 -0.64 -2.10
C LEU A 90 -6.39 0.38 -3.25
N VAL A 91 -7.17 0.06 -4.29
CA VAL A 91 -7.29 0.88 -5.50
C VAL A 91 -7.84 2.26 -5.15
N GLY A 92 -7.07 3.31 -5.47
CA GLY A 92 -7.42 4.69 -5.19
C GLY A 92 -7.43 5.06 -3.70
N ALA A 93 -6.90 4.20 -2.83
CA ALA A 93 -6.76 4.53 -1.42
C ALA A 93 -5.71 5.63 -1.21
N THR A 94 -5.93 6.52 -0.24
CA THR A 94 -5.01 7.62 0.07
C THR A 94 -4.53 7.56 1.51
N PHE A 95 -3.25 7.88 1.72
CA PHE A 95 -2.61 7.85 3.04
C PHE A 95 -2.03 9.23 3.36
N SER A 96 -2.61 9.90 4.34
CA SER A 96 -2.19 11.23 4.79
C SER A 96 -1.73 11.19 6.24
N GLU A 97 -0.50 11.60 6.50
CA GLU A 97 0.09 11.64 7.84
C GLU A 97 0.03 10.28 8.57
N CYS A 98 0.14 9.16 7.83
CA CYS A 98 0.07 7.82 8.39
C CYS A 98 1.46 7.30 8.79
N GLU A 99 1.52 6.50 9.86
CA GLU A 99 2.69 5.69 10.20
C GLU A 99 2.60 4.35 9.44
N LEU A 100 3.53 4.12 8.49
CA LEU A 100 3.53 2.97 7.59
C LEU A 100 4.76 2.07 7.78
N ARG A 101 5.44 2.11 8.93
CA ARG A 101 6.69 1.37 9.17
C ARG A 101 6.64 0.47 10.42
N PRO A 102 7.06 -0.78 10.26
CA PRO A 102 7.16 -1.53 9.02
C PRO A 102 5.78 -1.91 8.49
N LEU A 103 5.62 -1.96 7.17
CA LEU A 103 4.41 -2.42 6.48
C LEU A 103 4.76 -3.60 5.59
N ARG A 104 3.95 -4.66 5.56
CA ARG A 104 4.15 -5.79 4.66
C ARG A 104 2.96 -5.95 3.73
N VAL A 105 3.24 -6.04 2.45
CA VAL A 105 2.21 -6.21 1.41
C VAL A 105 2.62 -7.34 0.47
N THR A 106 1.76 -8.33 0.30
CA THR A 106 2.00 -9.47 -0.59
C THR A 106 0.83 -9.61 -1.57
N GLY A 107 1.12 -9.45 -2.86
CA GLY A 107 0.09 -9.48 -3.90
C GLY A 107 -0.95 -8.37 -3.76
N GLY A 108 -2.02 -8.51 -4.52
CA GLY A 108 -3.11 -7.53 -4.49
C GLY A 108 -2.92 -6.37 -5.46
N ASP A 109 -3.82 -5.39 -5.34
CA ASP A 109 -3.90 -4.25 -6.27
C ASP A 109 -3.96 -2.92 -5.50
N TRP A 110 -2.87 -2.16 -5.59
CA TRP A 110 -2.70 -0.83 -5.02
C TRP A 110 -2.60 0.24 -6.11
N SER A 111 -3.18 -0.01 -7.28
CA SER A 111 -3.20 0.96 -8.37
C SER A 111 -3.87 2.26 -7.95
N PHE A 112 -3.33 3.39 -8.39
CA PHE A 112 -3.78 4.74 -8.03
C PHE A 112 -3.70 5.06 -6.52
N ALA A 113 -2.97 4.29 -5.74
CA ALA A 113 -2.79 4.60 -4.32
C ALA A 113 -2.01 5.91 -4.13
N GLY A 114 -2.52 6.79 -3.27
CA GLY A 114 -1.87 8.06 -2.93
C GLY A 114 -0.94 7.89 -1.73
N LEU A 115 0.36 7.80 -2.00
CA LEU A 115 1.45 7.62 -1.04
C LEU A 115 2.48 8.75 -1.12
N ALA A 116 2.09 9.91 -1.68
CA ALA A 116 2.98 11.06 -1.81
C ALA A 116 3.55 11.49 -0.45
N GLY A 117 4.89 11.61 -0.38
CA GLY A 117 5.61 11.97 0.84
C GLY A 117 5.55 10.94 1.97
N ALA A 118 4.98 9.77 1.75
CA ALA A 118 4.86 8.72 2.75
C ALA A 118 6.23 8.22 3.24
N ASP A 119 6.32 7.85 4.51
CA ASP A 119 7.50 7.17 5.06
C ASP A 119 7.30 5.66 4.97
N LEU A 120 7.88 5.06 3.94
CA LEU A 120 7.85 3.63 3.63
C LEU A 120 9.19 2.94 3.88
N ARG A 121 10.05 3.53 4.71
CA ARG A 121 11.34 2.91 5.04
C ARG A 121 11.13 1.51 5.63
N SER A 122 11.93 0.56 5.15
CA SER A 122 11.83 -0.85 5.55
C SER A 122 10.47 -1.51 5.30
N ALA A 123 9.59 -0.90 4.51
CA ALA A 123 8.36 -1.55 4.05
C ALA A 123 8.71 -2.63 3.01
N ALA A 124 7.88 -3.67 2.91
CA ALA A 124 8.07 -4.75 1.96
C ALA A 124 6.81 -4.95 1.09
N PHE A 125 7.00 -4.82 -0.22
CA PHE A 125 5.99 -5.07 -1.24
C PHE A 125 6.46 -6.21 -2.13
N HIS A 126 5.70 -7.29 -2.21
CA HIS A 126 6.02 -8.47 -3.01
C HIS A 126 4.88 -8.80 -3.98
N GLY A 127 5.14 -8.77 -5.29
CA GLY A 127 4.16 -9.12 -6.33
C GLY A 127 2.92 -8.24 -6.36
N VAL A 128 3.05 -6.97 -5.95
CA VAL A 128 1.95 -6.01 -5.83
C VAL A 128 1.77 -5.24 -7.12
N ARG A 129 0.51 -5.03 -7.55
CA ARG A 129 0.22 -4.09 -8.61
C ARG A 129 0.09 -2.69 -8.01
N MET A 130 0.95 -1.76 -8.44
CA MET A 130 0.98 -0.35 -8.00
C MET A 130 0.98 0.60 -9.22
N ARG A 131 0.20 0.26 -10.24
CA ARG A 131 0.08 1.08 -11.46
C ARG A 131 -0.45 2.46 -11.12
N GLU A 132 0.21 3.48 -11.69
CA GLU A 132 -0.20 4.88 -11.52
C GLU A 132 -0.31 5.30 -10.02
N ALA A 133 0.35 4.58 -9.11
CA ALA A 133 0.43 5.00 -7.72
C ALA A 133 1.27 6.27 -7.58
N ASP A 134 0.87 7.16 -6.68
CA ASP A 134 1.63 8.37 -6.39
C ASP A 134 2.61 8.14 -5.23
N LEU A 135 3.89 7.99 -5.57
CA LEU A 135 5.03 7.87 -4.65
C LEU A 135 5.91 9.13 -4.69
N THR A 136 5.38 10.25 -5.19
CA THR A 136 6.12 11.51 -5.28
C THR A 136 6.71 11.90 -3.91
N GLY A 137 8.02 12.03 -3.83
CA GLY A 137 8.72 12.41 -2.60
C GLY A 137 8.65 11.37 -1.47
N ALA A 138 8.10 10.19 -1.70
CA ALA A 138 8.04 9.13 -0.69
C ALA A 138 9.45 8.67 -0.29
N ASN A 139 9.61 8.37 1.00
CA ASN A 139 10.86 7.82 1.53
C ASN A 139 10.76 6.30 1.62
N CYS A 140 11.36 5.63 0.65
CA CYS A 140 11.42 4.17 0.52
C CYS A 140 12.84 3.62 0.76
N ALA A 141 13.65 4.32 1.54
CA ALA A 141 14.99 3.82 1.87
C ALA A 141 14.90 2.48 2.61
N ASP A 142 15.80 1.55 2.27
CA ASP A 142 15.82 0.18 2.80
C ASP A 142 14.53 -0.62 2.58
N ALA A 143 13.63 -0.16 1.71
CA ALA A 143 12.40 -0.88 1.38
C ALA A 143 12.66 -2.00 0.37
N VAL A 144 11.75 -2.97 0.33
CA VAL A 144 11.74 -4.05 -0.67
C VAL A 144 10.55 -3.85 -1.61
N PHE A 145 10.84 -3.71 -2.89
CA PHE A 145 9.87 -3.75 -3.98
C PHE A 145 10.25 -4.90 -4.90
N ALA A 146 9.80 -6.09 -4.57
CA ALA A 146 10.11 -7.31 -5.34
C ALA A 146 8.93 -7.69 -6.24
N ASP A 147 9.17 -7.78 -7.55
CA ASP A 147 8.17 -8.13 -8.55
C ASP A 147 6.92 -7.20 -8.53
N VAL A 148 7.12 -5.90 -8.27
CA VAL A 148 6.08 -4.89 -8.20
C VAL A 148 5.84 -4.24 -9.57
N ASP A 149 4.59 -4.12 -9.97
CA ASP A 149 4.21 -3.41 -11.19
C ASP A 149 4.06 -1.90 -10.87
N LEU A 150 5.11 -1.12 -11.14
CA LEU A 150 5.14 0.33 -10.97
C LEU A 150 4.87 1.09 -12.27
N SER A 151 4.28 0.44 -13.28
CA SER A 151 4.01 1.09 -14.57
C SER A 151 3.15 2.34 -14.40
N GLY A 152 3.60 3.45 -14.97
CA GLY A 152 2.93 4.74 -14.86
C GLY A 152 2.94 5.39 -13.48
N ALA A 153 3.62 4.82 -12.48
CA ALA A 153 3.70 5.40 -11.14
C ALA A 153 4.41 6.77 -11.14
N MET A 154 3.97 7.68 -10.28
CA MET A 154 4.63 8.96 -10.07
C MET A 154 5.76 8.79 -9.06
N LEU A 155 7.01 8.81 -9.56
CA LEU A 155 8.23 8.52 -8.79
C LEU A 155 9.15 9.75 -8.66
N HIS A 156 8.63 10.96 -8.90
CA HIS A 156 9.44 12.17 -8.80
C HIS A 156 9.94 12.39 -7.37
N ALA A 157 11.22 12.65 -7.21
CA ALA A 157 11.90 12.86 -5.92
C ALA A 157 11.73 11.70 -4.90
N VAL A 158 11.40 10.49 -5.37
CA VAL A 158 11.34 9.30 -4.53
C VAL A 158 12.74 8.94 -4.00
N LYS A 159 12.80 8.53 -2.73
CA LYS A 159 14.04 8.10 -2.07
C LYS A 159 14.07 6.58 -1.98
N LEU A 160 14.95 5.97 -2.78
CA LEU A 160 15.11 4.52 -2.91
C LEU A 160 16.52 4.07 -2.51
N SER A 161 17.20 4.84 -1.68
CA SER A 161 18.54 4.47 -1.20
C SER A 161 18.51 3.11 -0.48
N CYS A 162 19.40 2.20 -0.87
CA CYS A 162 19.47 0.82 -0.34
C CYS A 162 18.19 -0.02 -0.57
N ALA A 163 17.24 0.44 -1.37
CA ALA A 163 16.03 -0.34 -1.66
C ALA A 163 16.32 -1.52 -2.59
N ASP A 164 15.66 -2.65 -2.38
CA ASP A 164 15.69 -3.79 -3.31
C ASP A 164 14.52 -3.67 -4.30
N LEU A 165 14.84 -3.43 -5.58
CA LEU A 165 13.88 -3.18 -6.64
C LEU A 165 13.76 -4.34 -7.63
N ARG A 166 14.40 -5.47 -7.36
CA ARG A 166 14.52 -6.57 -8.30
C ARG A 166 13.16 -7.11 -8.74
N GLY A 167 13.04 -7.35 -10.06
CA GLY A 167 11.81 -7.86 -10.68
C GLY A 167 10.72 -6.82 -10.90
N SER A 168 10.86 -5.61 -10.35
CA SER A 168 9.84 -4.56 -10.50
C SER A 168 9.95 -3.82 -11.84
N ASP A 169 8.80 -3.31 -12.32
CA ASP A 169 8.78 -2.45 -13.50
C ASP A 169 9.26 -1.04 -13.15
N LEU A 170 10.45 -0.70 -13.60
CA LEU A 170 11.08 0.61 -13.39
C LEU A 170 10.95 1.55 -14.59
N SER A 171 10.07 1.27 -15.54
CA SER A 171 9.91 2.05 -16.78
C SER A 171 9.48 3.51 -16.51
N ALA A 172 8.77 3.75 -15.42
CA ALA A 172 8.34 5.09 -14.99
C ALA A 172 9.41 5.83 -14.15
N LEU A 173 10.51 5.17 -13.77
CA LEU A 173 11.53 5.76 -12.91
C LEU A 173 12.49 6.64 -13.71
N ASP A 174 12.54 7.93 -13.37
CA ASP A 174 13.57 8.84 -13.84
C ASP A 174 14.76 8.84 -12.85
N PRO A 175 15.90 8.21 -13.21
CA PRO A 175 17.02 8.10 -12.31
C PRO A 175 17.72 9.44 -12.00
N VAL A 176 17.41 10.52 -12.74
CA VAL A 176 17.94 11.87 -12.46
C VAL A 176 17.17 12.52 -11.30
N ASN A 177 15.89 12.20 -11.17
CA ASN A 177 14.99 12.80 -10.20
C ASN A 177 14.65 11.85 -9.02
N ALA A 178 15.44 10.81 -8.80
CA ALA A 178 15.29 9.86 -7.69
C ALA A 178 16.59 9.66 -6.93
N GLU A 179 16.51 9.36 -5.64
CA GLU A 179 17.67 8.98 -4.83
C GLU A 179 17.89 7.47 -4.90
N LEU A 180 18.91 7.00 -5.63
CA LEU A 180 19.16 5.59 -5.92
C LEU A 180 20.46 5.04 -5.31
N ALA A 181 21.07 5.74 -4.34
CA ALA A 181 22.32 5.32 -3.76
C ALA A 181 22.23 3.89 -3.18
N ALA A 182 23.07 2.98 -3.68
CA ALA A 182 23.12 1.57 -3.28
C ALA A 182 21.78 0.79 -3.48
N ALA A 183 20.84 1.29 -4.29
CA ALA A 183 19.66 0.51 -4.68
C ALA A 183 20.05 -0.76 -5.44
N ILE A 184 19.32 -1.84 -5.20
CA ILE A 184 19.59 -3.15 -5.80
C ILE A 184 18.63 -3.36 -6.97
N VAL A 185 19.17 -3.62 -8.15
CA VAL A 185 18.41 -3.88 -9.39
C VAL A 185 18.96 -5.11 -10.11
N SER A 186 18.18 -5.70 -11.01
CA SER A 186 18.67 -6.74 -11.89
C SER A 186 19.49 -6.16 -13.08
N PRO A 187 20.28 -6.97 -13.78
CA PRO A 187 20.98 -6.51 -14.99
C PRO A 187 20.02 -5.95 -16.06
N GLU A 188 18.86 -6.54 -16.22
CA GLU A 188 17.83 -6.08 -17.18
C GLU A 188 17.30 -4.71 -16.79
N GLN A 189 17.00 -4.50 -15.51
CA GLN A 189 16.58 -3.21 -14.98
C GLN A 189 17.66 -2.15 -15.08
N ALA A 190 18.93 -2.53 -14.88
CA ALA A 190 20.06 -1.61 -15.08
C ALA A 190 20.12 -1.10 -16.52
N ALA A 191 19.83 -1.95 -17.51
CA ALA A 191 19.77 -1.52 -18.91
C ALA A 191 18.65 -0.51 -19.17
N VAL A 192 17.47 -0.68 -18.52
CA VAL A 192 16.37 0.28 -18.58
C VAL A 192 16.78 1.63 -18.02
N LEU A 193 17.37 1.64 -16.81
CA LEU A 193 17.81 2.88 -16.14
C LEU A 193 18.91 3.61 -16.93
N VAL A 194 19.87 2.87 -17.48
CA VAL A 194 20.94 3.44 -18.33
C VAL A 194 20.34 4.06 -19.61
N THR A 195 19.31 3.43 -20.18
CA THR A 195 18.63 3.97 -21.36
C THR A 195 17.84 5.24 -21.02
N SER A 196 17.21 5.32 -19.85
CA SER A 196 16.51 6.53 -19.37
C SER A 196 17.48 7.72 -19.20
N LEU A 197 18.75 7.45 -18.90
CA LEU A 197 19.83 8.46 -18.88
C LEU A 197 20.31 8.89 -20.29
N GLY A 198 19.67 8.41 -21.37
CA GLY A 198 20.04 8.73 -22.75
C GLY A 198 21.23 7.93 -23.28
N LEU A 199 21.71 6.94 -22.54
CA LEU A 199 22.83 6.09 -22.96
C LEU A 199 22.32 4.93 -23.86
N ARG A 200 23.20 4.42 -24.71
CA ARG A 200 22.89 3.26 -25.58
C ARG A 200 23.58 2.02 -25.05
N VAL A 201 22.81 1.04 -24.65
CA VAL A 201 23.32 -0.29 -24.29
C VAL A 201 23.55 -1.08 -25.56
N ARG A 202 24.75 -1.66 -25.70
CA ARG A 202 25.11 -2.58 -26.79
C ARG A 202 25.69 -3.85 -26.20
N ALA A 203 25.25 -5.00 -26.70
CA ALA A 203 25.86 -6.30 -26.41
C ALA A 203 27.20 -6.44 -27.14
#